data_33e2b8ef69d2e48fd0b6b61ce2813289
#
_entry.id   33e2b8ef69d2e48fd0b6b61ce2813289
#
_cell.length_a   1.000
_cell.length_b   1.000
_cell.length_c   1.000
_cell.angle_alpha   90.00
_cell.angle_beta   90.00
_cell.angle_gamma   90.00
#
_symmetry.space_group_name_H-M   'P 1'
#
loop_
_entity.id
_entity.type
_entity.pdbx_description
1 polymer ?
#
loop_
_entity_poly.entity_id
_entity_poly.type
_entity_poly.pdbx_seq_one_letter_code
_entity_poly.pdbx_strand_id
1 'polypeptide(L)'
;MKPQPTQPAASQRLLSLDALRGFDMLFIMGFATLVVNVCHLFPGDVSAAVAESMSHPAWHGFSHHDTIFPLFLFIAGISYPFSLAKQRSLGATQGDLYRKILKRGALLILFGLIYNGLFRLDWPMRTASVLGRIGLAWALAAMLFLNFRTRTRIGIVGAILVGYWALLALVPAPDAPAGADVYSMEGTIVGYIDRLLLPGRPYYKIFDPEGLLSTVPAVATAMLGMLTGEFVRLSEQRLSGNRKALYMALAAVAFTLVGILWDLSFPINKKLWTSSFVCVVAGYSLGMFALFYCCLLYTSP
;
A
#
# COMPACT_ATOMS: atom_id res chain seq x y z
N MET A 1 14.63 45.66 -25.48
CA MET A 1 14.18 44.86 -24.34
C MET A 1 14.44 43.38 -24.62
N LYS A 2 15.42 42.74 -23.96
CA LYS A 2 15.64 41.31 -24.09
C LYS A 2 14.54 40.59 -23.29
N PRO A 3 13.90 39.53 -23.83
CA PRO A 3 12.96 38.75 -23.07
C PRO A 3 13.70 38.06 -21.88
N GLN A 4 13.21 38.28 -20.66
CA GLN A 4 13.70 37.55 -19.50
C GLN A 4 13.42 36.07 -19.71
N PRO A 5 14.38 35.18 -19.38
CA PRO A 5 14.15 33.74 -19.43
C PRO A 5 13.04 33.40 -18.41
N THR A 6 11.95 32.88 -18.92
CA THR A 6 10.88 32.30 -18.07
C THR A 6 11.51 31.23 -17.19
N GLN A 7 11.58 31.47 -15.89
CA GLN A 7 11.97 30.45 -14.91
C GLN A 7 11.10 29.21 -15.15
N PRO A 8 11.69 28.01 -15.27
CA PRO A 8 10.90 26.80 -15.34
C PRO A 8 10.02 26.73 -14.07
N ALA A 9 8.71 26.60 -14.28
CA ALA A 9 7.75 26.47 -13.19
C ALA A 9 8.29 25.48 -12.17
N ALA A 10 8.62 25.97 -10.98
CA ALA A 10 9.04 25.13 -9.87
C ALA A 10 8.02 24.01 -9.72
N SER A 11 8.46 22.75 -9.73
CA SER A 11 7.55 21.62 -9.54
C SER A 11 6.83 21.85 -8.22
N GLN A 12 5.56 22.26 -8.29
CA GLN A 12 4.75 22.46 -7.08
C GLN A 12 4.77 21.15 -6.30
N ARG A 13 5.47 21.16 -5.17
CA ARG A 13 5.40 20.06 -4.20
C ARG A 13 3.96 19.96 -3.73
N LEU A 14 3.40 18.78 -3.79
CA LEU A 14 2.04 18.56 -3.30
C LEU A 14 2.11 18.48 -1.77
N LEU A 15 1.96 19.65 -1.11
CA LEU A 15 2.07 19.75 0.36
C LEU A 15 1.16 18.79 1.10
N SER A 16 -0.04 18.52 0.56
CA SER A 16 -0.98 17.55 1.12
C SER A 16 -0.41 16.12 1.15
N LEU A 17 0.39 15.76 0.16
CA LEU A 17 1.04 14.45 0.12
C LEU A 17 2.21 14.38 1.11
N ASP A 18 2.95 15.46 1.25
CA ASP A 18 4.07 15.53 2.21
C ASP A 18 3.54 15.55 3.65
N ALA A 19 2.44 16.26 3.93
CA ALA A 19 1.78 16.26 5.22
C ALA A 19 1.20 14.88 5.59
N LEU A 20 0.53 14.21 4.63
CA LEU A 20 0.02 12.85 4.84
C LEU A 20 1.16 11.85 5.09
N ARG A 21 2.28 12.01 4.39
CA ARG A 21 3.48 11.19 4.64
C ARG A 21 4.04 11.43 6.04
N GLY A 22 4.09 12.69 6.50
CA GLY A 22 4.51 13.04 7.85
C GLY A 22 3.60 12.40 8.91
N PHE A 23 2.29 12.45 8.70
CA PHE A 23 1.31 11.78 9.56
C PHE A 23 1.55 10.26 9.64
N ASP A 24 1.73 9.59 8.51
CA ASP A 24 1.98 8.15 8.47
C ASP A 24 3.31 7.78 9.15
N MET A 25 4.37 8.58 8.90
CA MET A 25 5.67 8.39 9.55
C MET A 25 5.60 8.54 11.06
N LEU A 26 4.72 9.37 11.60
CA LEU A 26 4.51 9.53 13.05
C LEU A 26 4.13 8.18 13.69
N PHE A 27 3.22 7.43 13.05
CA PHE A 27 2.82 6.09 13.53
C PHE A 27 3.94 5.05 13.36
N ILE A 28 4.66 5.10 12.25
CA ILE A 28 5.83 4.21 12.01
C ILE A 28 6.90 4.43 13.09
N MET A 29 7.10 5.67 13.55
CA MET A 29 8.09 6.02 14.56
C MET A 29 7.69 5.67 15.99
N GLY A 30 6.49 5.13 16.22
CA GLY A 30 6.08 4.62 17.53
C GLY A 30 4.94 5.38 18.21
N PHE A 31 4.26 6.29 17.52
CA PHE A 31 3.11 7.02 18.09
C PHE A 31 2.01 6.07 18.57
N ALA A 32 1.78 4.94 17.87
CA ALA A 32 0.84 3.91 18.31
C ALA A 32 1.19 3.38 19.72
N THR A 33 2.48 3.10 19.98
CA THR A 33 2.96 2.66 21.30
C THR A 33 2.75 3.73 22.37
N LEU A 34 2.99 5.01 22.02
CA LEU A 34 2.71 6.13 22.93
C LEU A 34 1.22 6.18 23.31
N VAL A 35 0.32 6.06 22.31
CA VAL A 35 -1.15 6.06 22.54
C VAL A 35 -1.53 4.91 23.46
N VAL A 36 -1.06 3.70 23.22
CA VAL A 36 -1.32 2.54 24.07
C VAL A 36 -0.87 2.78 25.51
N ASN A 37 0.35 3.31 25.72
CA ASN A 37 0.85 3.59 27.05
C ASN A 37 0.03 4.67 27.77
N VAL A 38 -0.42 5.70 27.04
CA VAL A 38 -1.31 6.72 27.61
C VAL A 38 -2.67 6.10 27.99
N CYS A 39 -3.24 5.23 27.16
CA CYS A 39 -4.48 4.54 27.47
C CYS A 39 -4.38 3.69 28.75
N HIS A 40 -3.23 3.09 29.02
CA HIS A 40 -3.01 2.32 30.26
C HIS A 40 -2.98 3.18 31.52
N LEU A 41 -2.70 4.49 31.40
CA LEU A 41 -2.75 5.42 32.54
C LEU A 41 -4.20 5.80 32.94
N PHE A 42 -5.15 5.64 32.00
CA PHE A 42 -6.56 5.98 32.18
C PHE A 42 -7.44 4.78 31.86
N PRO A 43 -7.49 3.74 32.72
CA PRO A 43 -8.24 2.51 32.43
C PRO A 43 -9.74 2.78 32.32
N GLY A 44 -10.36 2.21 31.28
CA GLY A 44 -11.79 2.33 30.98
C GLY A 44 -12.09 1.73 29.60
N ASP A 45 -13.38 1.53 29.27
CA ASP A 45 -13.80 0.87 28.01
C ASP A 45 -13.31 1.61 26.76
N VAL A 46 -13.36 2.93 26.78
CA VAL A 46 -12.91 3.77 25.67
C VAL A 46 -11.40 3.66 25.45
N SER A 47 -10.61 3.74 26.53
CA SER A 47 -9.16 3.60 26.45
C SER A 47 -8.74 2.20 26.03
N ALA A 48 -9.43 1.16 26.47
CA ALA A 48 -9.23 -0.23 26.02
C ALA A 48 -9.50 -0.35 24.53
N ALA A 49 -10.62 0.16 24.02
CA ALA A 49 -10.95 0.14 22.59
C ALA A 49 -9.93 0.93 21.73
N VAL A 50 -9.47 2.07 22.23
CA VAL A 50 -8.41 2.85 21.53
C VAL A 50 -7.10 2.08 21.50
N ALA A 51 -6.67 1.49 22.62
CA ALA A 51 -5.46 0.68 22.70
C ALA A 51 -5.53 -0.55 21.77
N GLU A 52 -6.67 -1.23 21.72
CA GLU A 52 -6.92 -2.35 20.81
C GLU A 52 -6.79 -1.92 19.35
N SER A 53 -7.33 -0.76 18.97
CA SER A 53 -7.22 -0.22 17.61
C SER A 53 -5.78 0.07 17.18
N MET A 54 -4.84 0.21 18.12
CA MET A 54 -3.41 0.43 17.88
C MET A 54 -2.60 -0.88 17.82
N SER A 55 -3.26 -2.04 17.86
CA SER A 55 -2.65 -3.36 17.74
C SER A 55 -3.17 -4.10 16.51
N HIS A 56 -2.46 -5.15 16.10
CA HIS A 56 -2.89 -5.99 14.98
C HIS A 56 -3.87 -7.06 15.47
N PRO A 57 -4.97 -7.33 14.72
CA PRO A 57 -5.80 -8.52 14.95
C PRO A 57 -4.98 -9.81 14.85
N ALA A 58 -5.42 -10.83 15.62
CA ALA A 58 -4.74 -12.11 15.63
C ALA A 58 -4.67 -12.75 14.24
N TRP A 59 -5.79 -12.73 13.48
CA TRP A 59 -5.82 -13.23 12.09
C TRP A 59 -6.75 -12.42 11.20
N HIS A 60 -8.08 -12.62 11.27
CA HIS A 60 -9.07 -11.81 10.56
C HIS A 60 -9.41 -10.56 11.34
N GLY A 61 -9.84 -9.52 10.63
CA GLY A 61 -10.24 -8.25 11.19
C GLY A 61 -9.44 -7.07 10.65
N PHE A 62 -9.74 -5.90 11.18
CA PHE A 62 -9.17 -4.64 10.76
C PHE A 62 -8.98 -3.72 11.95
N SER A 63 -7.81 -3.15 12.11
CA SER A 63 -7.49 -2.13 13.10
C SER A 63 -6.87 -0.91 12.43
N HIS A 64 -6.84 0.22 13.14
CA HIS A 64 -6.14 1.42 12.65
C HIS A 64 -4.66 1.12 12.36
N HIS A 65 -4.02 0.31 13.21
CA HIS A 65 -2.60 -0.03 13.03
C HIS A 65 -2.32 -0.80 11.74
N ASP A 66 -3.34 -1.46 11.15
CA ASP A 66 -3.22 -2.16 9.87
C ASP A 66 -3.17 -1.23 8.66
N THR A 67 -3.54 0.04 8.81
CA THR A 67 -3.57 0.99 7.70
C THR A 67 -2.21 1.61 7.39
N ILE A 68 -1.29 1.66 8.35
CA ILE A 68 -0.02 2.40 8.28
C ILE A 68 0.83 1.95 7.09
N PHE A 69 1.18 0.67 7.04
CA PHE A 69 2.01 0.13 5.97
C PHE A 69 1.36 0.24 4.57
N PRO A 70 0.09 -0.14 4.39
CA PRO A 70 -0.58 0.04 3.10
C PRO A 70 -0.73 1.51 2.68
N LEU A 71 -1.00 2.41 3.63
CA LEU A 71 -1.05 3.85 3.37
C LEU A 71 0.30 4.35 2.84
N PHE A 72 1.42 3.91 3.44
CA PHE A 72 2.76 4.26 2.94
C PHE A 72 2.97 3.79 1.49
N LEU A 73 2.55 2.57 1.17
CA LEU A 73 2.63 2.03 -0.19
C LEU A 73 1.74 2.82 -1.17
N PHE A 74 0.53 3.19 -0.74
CA PHE A 74 -0.41 4.00 -1.52
C PHE A 74 0.14 5.42 -1.77
N ILE A 75 0.70 6.09 -0.76
CA ILE A 75 1.38 7.39 -0.86
C ILE A 75 2.58 7.32 -1.82
N ALA A 76 3.37 6.24 -1.74
CA ALA A 76 4.46 6.01 -2.68
C ALA A 76 3.96 5.86 -4.12
N GLY A 77 2.77 5.26 -4.30
CA GLY A 77 2.04 5.22 -5.56
C GLY A 77 1.64 6.61 -6.04
N ILE A 78 0.96 7.42 -5.22
CA ILE A 78 0.55 8.80 -5.59
C ILE A 78 1.74 9.62 -6.09
N SER A 79 2.90 9.46 -5.47
CA SER A 79 4.11 10.23 -5.80
C SER A 79 4.67 9.91 -7.20
N TYR A 80 4.41 8.70 -7.72
CA TYR A 80 5.07 8.20 -8.93
C TYR A 80 4.70 8.98 -10.20
N PRO A 81 3.43 9.30 -10.53
CA PRO A 81 3.08 10.09 -11.71
C PRO A 81 3.71 11.49 -11.73
N PHE A 82 3.93 12.11 -10.56
CA PHE A 82 4.62 13.39 -10.45
C PHE A 82 6.11 13.24 -10.75
N SER A 83 6.74 12.22 -10.16
CA SER A 83 8.15 11.91 -10.44
C SER A 83 8.38 11.54 -11.91
N LEU A 84 7.48 10.73 -12.48
CA LEU A 84 7.54 10.33 -13.90
C LEU A 84 7.45 11.53 -14.84
N ALA A 85 6.53 12.46 -14.59
CA ALA A 85 6.39 13.67 -15.39
C ALA A 85 7.65 14.53 -15.35
N LYS A 86 8.21 14.73 -14.14
CA LYS A 86 9.45 15.46 -13.96
C LYS A 86 10.61 14.79 -14.70
N GLN A 87 10.73 13.46 -14.62
CA GLN A 87 11.80 12.75 -15.32
C GLN A 87 11.67 12.85 -16.84
N ARG A 88 10.43 12.75 -17.37
CA ARG A 88 10.17 12.92 -18.80
C ARG A 88 10.47 14.35 -19.28
N SER A 89 10.15 15.38 -18.50
CA SER A 89 10.48 16.76 -18.84
C SER A 89 12.00 17.04 -18.85
N LEU A 90 12.76 16.22 -18.12
CA LEU A 90 14.24 16.26 -18.13
C LEU A 90 14.85 15.37 -19.22
N GLY A 91 14.05 14.81 -20.14
CA GLY A 91 14.52 14.01 -21.26
C GLY A 91 14.89 12.55 -20.90
N ALA A 92 14.44 12.02 -19.75
CA ALA A 92 14.74 10.64 -19.39
C ALA A 92 14.16 9.65 -20.41
N THR A 93 15.00 8.74 -20.87
CA THR A 93 14.61 7.65 -21.79
C THR A 93 13.79 6.57 -21.06
N GLN A 94 13.10 5.73 -21.82
CA GLN A 94 12.37 4.59 -21.24
C GLN A 94 13.31 3.67 -20.43
N GLY A 95 14.53 3.43 -20.94
CA GLY A 95 15.54 2.64 -20.24
C GLY A 95 15.97 3.24 -18.89
N ASP A 96 16.14 4.57 -18.83
CA ASP A 96 16.46 5.28 -17.59
C ASP A 96 15.36 5.13 -16.54
N LEU A 97 14.09 5.17 -16.98
CA LEU A 97 12.94 4.98 -16.11
C LEU A 97 12.92 3.57 -15.52
N TYR A 98 13.10 2.53 -16.34
CA TYR A 98 13.20 1.15 -15.84
C TYR A 98 14.37 0.97 -14.89
N ARG A 99 15.55 1.47 -15.23
CA ARG A 99 16.72 1.39 -14.36
C ARG A 99 16.46 1.99 -12.98
N LYS A 100 15.79 3.15 -12.91
CA LYS A 100 15.44 3.82 -11.65
C LYS A 100 14.41 3.02 -10.84
N ILE A 101 13.40 2.45 -11.50
CA ILE A 101 12.39 1.60 -10.84
C ILE A 101 13.07 0.37 -10.24
N LEU A 102 13.85 -0.36 -11.03
CA LEU A 102 14.56 -1.57 -10.59
C LEU A 102 15.54 -1.26 -9.46
N LYS A 103 16.34 -0.18 -9.61
CA LYS A 103 17.27 0.23 -8.55
C LYS A 103 16.55 0.52 -7.24
N ARG A 104 15.43 1.26 -7.27
CA ARG A 104 14.66 1.58 -6.07
C ARG A 104 14.04 0.32 -5.45
N GLY A 105 13.45 -0.56 -6.25
CA GLY A 105 12.91 -1.83 -5.79
C GLY A 105 13.98 -2.71 -5.15
N ALA A 106 15.12 -2.90 -5.83
CA ALA A 106 16.24 -3.69 -5.34
C ALA A 106 16.84 -3.14 -4.04
N LEU A 107 17.00 -1.81 -3.93
CA LEU A 107 17.49 -1.18 -2.70
C LEU A 107 16.55 -1.40 -1.53
N LEU A 108 15.23 -1.32 -1.73
CA LEU A 108 14.25 -1.58 -0.67
C LEU A 108 14.27 -3.05 -0.24
N ILE A 109 14.39 -3.99 -1.17
CA ILE A 109 14.56 -5.41 -0.86
C ILE A 109 15.84 -5.62 -0.06
N LEU A 110 16.97 -5.05 -0.49
CA LEU A 110 18.24 -5.14 0.20
C LEU A 110 18.16 -4.58 1.63
N PHE A 111 17.55 -3.40 1.82
CA PHE A 111 17.35 -2.85 3.17
C PHE A 111 16.46 -3.74 4.03
N GLY A 112 15.45 -4.37 3.44
CA GLY A 112 14.61 -5.35 4.14
C GLY A 112 15.41 -6.57 4.60
N LEU A 113 16.31 -7.09 3.77
CA LEU A 113 17.21 -8.20 4.14
C LEU A 113 18.20 -7.78 5.24
N ILE A 114 18.78 -6.58 5.16
CA ILE A 114 19.66 -6.04 6.18
C ILE A 114 18.93 -5.92 7.52
N TYR A 115 17.71 -5.40 7.51
CA TYR A 115 16.87 -5.27 8.70
C TYR A 115 16.56 -6.64 9.34
N ASN A 116 16.33 -7.66 8.53
CA ASN A 116 16.08 -9.03 9.00
C ASN A 116 17.36 -9.76 9.47
N GLY A 117 18.51 -9.12 9.42
CA GLY A 117 19.75 -9.68 9.96
C GLY A 117 20.70 -10.31 8.94
N LEU A 118 20.70 -9.85 7.69
CA LEU A 118 21.62 -10.33 6.65
C LEU A 118 23.08 -10.40 7.12
N PHE A 119 23.52 -9.43 7.91
CA PHE A 119 24.89 -9.37 8.43
C PHE A 119 25.16 -10.25 9.67
N ARG A 120 24.10 -10.83 10.29
CA ARG A 120 24.29 -11.76 11.41
C ARG A 120 24.69 -13.15 10.92
N LEU A 121 24.52 -13.43 9.61
CA LEU A 121 24.83 -14.70 8.96
C LEU A 121 24.16 -15.94 9.61
N ASP A 122 23.08 -15.73 10.36
CA ASP A 122 22.30 -16.80 11.00
C ASP A 122 21.33 -17.39 9.98
N TRP A 123 21.70 -18.53 9.41
CA TRP A 123 20.84 -19.23 8.46
C TRP A 123 20.11 -20.40 9.15
N PRO A 124 18.80 -20.60 8.86
CA PRO A 124 17.95 -19.92 7.87
C PRO A 124 17.37 -18.59 8.40
N MET A 125 17.73 -17.47 7.76
CA MET A 125 17.17 -16.17 8.08
C MET A 125 15.81 -15.96 7.39
N ARG A 126 14.99 -15.02 7.91
CA ARG A 126 13.77 -14.57 7.23
C ARG A 126 14.14 -13.64 6.08
N THR A 127 13.72 -13.99 4.84
CA THR A 127 13.99 -13.17 3.65
C THR A 127 12.85 -12.21 3.30
N ALA A 128 11.61 -12.58 3.62
CA ALA A 128 10.46 -11.69 3.46
C ALA A 128 10.52 -10.53 4.45
N SER A 129 10.15 -9.33 4.01
CA SER A 129 10.14 -8.13 4.84
C SER A 129 9.14 -7.10 4.33
N VAL A 130 8.70 -6.19 5.22
CA VAL A 130 7.84 -5.06 4.87
C VAL A 130 8.47 -4.20 3.77
N LEU A 131 9.77 -3.85 3.91
CA LEU A 131 10.49 -3.04 2.91
C LEU A 131 10.63 -3.79 1.58
N GLY A 132 10.89 -5.11 1.63
CA GLY A 132 10.96 -5.96 0.45
C GLY A 132 9.63 -5.99 -0.31
N ARG A 133 8.51 -6.15 0.40
CA ARG A 133 7.16 -6.09 -0.20
C ARG A 133 6.88 -4.72 -0.81
N ILE A 134 7.18 -3.61 -0.11
CA ILE A 134 7.02 -2.25 -0.67
C ILE A 134 7.83 -2.12 -1.97
N GLY A 135 9.10 -2.55 -1.93
CA GLY A 135 9.99 -2.46 -3.08
C GLY A 135 9.48 -3.24 -4.29
N LEU A 136 9.09 -4.50 -4.07
CA LEU A 136 8.60 -5.38 -5.13
C LEU A 136 7.24 -4.93 -5.67
N ALA A 137 6.26 -4.69 -4.79
CA ALA A 137 4.92 -4.27 -5.19
C ALA A 137 4.94 -2.91 -5.92
N TRP A 138 5.68 -1.95 -5.40
CA TRP A 138 5.82 -0.63 -6.04
C TRP A 138 6.53 -0.72 -7.39
N ALA A 139 7.60 -1.51 -7.51
CA ALA A 139 8.34 -1.64 -8.77
C ALA A 139 7.47 -2.30 -9.86
N LEU A 140 6.74 -3.38 -9.53
CA LEU A 140 5.82 -4.03 -10.46
C LEU A 140 4.68 -3.09 -10.88
N ALA A 141 4.08 -2.37 -9.93
CA ALA A 141 3.05 -1.38 -10.22
C ALA A 141 3.59 -0.26 -11.13
N ALA A 142 4.81 0.25 -10.88
CA ALA A 142 5.43 1.28 -11.69
C ALA A 142 5.74 0.81 -13.11
N MET A 143 6.16 -0.44 -13.29
CA MET A 143 6.35 -1.05 -14.61
C MET A 143 5.02 -1.16 -15.36
N LEU A 144 3.97 -1.64 -14.70
CA LEU A 144 2.62 -1.70 -15.29
C LEU A 144 2.13 -0.31 -15.65
N PHE A 145 2.37 0.68 -14.77
CA PHE A 145 1.98 2.07 -15.02
C PHE A 145 2.70 2.68 -16.23
N LEU A 146 3.96 2.34 -16.46
CA LEU A 146 4.73 2.82 -17.61
C LEU A 146 4.22 2.25 -18.94
N ASN A 147 3.80 0.98 -18.96
CA ASN A 147 3.53 0.25 -20.21
C ASN A 147 2.06 0.29 -20.63
N PHE A 148 1.13 0.49 -19.70
CA PHE A 148 -0.29 0.41 -19.99
C PHE A 148 -1.00 1.75 -19.87
N ARG A 149 -2.12 1.90 -20.59
CA ARG A 149 -3.00 3.07 -20.51
C ARG A 149 -3.90 2.97 -19.27
N THR A 150 -4.45 4.09 -18.81
CA THR A 150 -5.29 4.17 -17.60
C THR A 150 -6.42 3.15 -17.55
N ARG A 151 -7.15 2.94 -18.65
CA ARG A 151 -8.24 1.93 -18.72
C ARG A 151 -7.71 0.52 -18.48
N THR A 152 -6.59 0.18 -19.10
CA THR A 152 -5.95 -1.14 -18.92
C THR A 152 -5.42 -1.31 -17.49
N ARG A 153 -4.85 -0.26 -16.90
CA ARG A 153 -4.39 -0.27 -15.49
C ARG A 153 -5.55 -0.56 -14.52
N ILE A 154 -6.71 0.07 -14.74
CA ILE A 154 -7.92 -0.19 -13.95
C ILE A 154 -8.36 -1.66 -14.12
N GLY A 155 -8.36 -2.16 -15.36
CA GLY A 155 -8.66 -3.57 -15.64
C GLY A 155 -7.69 -4.54 -14.97
N ILE A 156 -6.39 -4.22 -14.95
CA ILE A 156 -5.35 -5.02 -14.25
C ILE A 156 -5.60 -5.04 -12.74
N VAL A 157 -5.92 -3.90 -12.12
CA VAL A 157 -6.27 -3.85 -10.69
C VAL A 157 -7.47 -4.75 -10.40
N GLY A 158 -8.55 -4.62 -11.18
CA GLY A 158 -9.72 -5.50 -11.04
C GLY A 158 -9.38 -6.98 -11.21
N ALA A 159 -8.59 -7.32 -12.23
CA ALA A 159 -8.15 -8.69 -12.49
C ALA A 159 -7.29 -9.26 -11.35
N ILE A 160 -6.39 -8.45 -10.77
CA ILE A 160 -5.59 -8.85 -9.60
C ILE A 160 -6.52 -9.14 -8.42
N LEU A 161 -7.43 -8.22 -8.09
CA LEU A 161 -8.28 -8.36 -6.92
C LEU A 161 -9.25 -9.55 -7.04
N VAL A 162 -9.93 -9.69 -8.17
CA VAL A 162 -10.87 -10.80 -8.40
C VAL A 162 -10.13 -12.12 -8.57
N GLY A 163 -9.02 -12.13 -9.32
CA GLY A 163 -8.22 -13.35 -9.54
C GLY A 163 -7.58 -13.86 -8.25
N TYR A 164 -7.10 -12.96 -7.39
CA TYR A 164 -6.55 -13.33 -6.09
C TYR A 164 -7.60 -13.92 -5.16
N TRP A 165 -8.79 -13.30 -5.09
CA TRP A 165 -9.92 -13.86 -4.36
C TRP A 165 -10.32 -15.23 -4.88
N ALA A 166 -10.50 -15.39 -6.19
CA ALA A 166 -10.86 -16.67 -6.80
C ALA A 166 -9.79 -17.74 -6.52
N LEU A 167 -8.51 -17.40 -6.60
CA LEU A 167 -7.40 -18.30 -6.30
C LEU A 167 -7.48 -18.81 -4.86
N LEU A 168 -7.63 -17.92 -3.88
CA LEU A 168 -7.68 -18.33 -2.47
C LEU A 168 -8.97 -19.09 -2.11
N ALA A 169 -10.09 -18.75 -2.74
CA ALA A 169 -11.36 -19.41 -2.49
C ALA A 169 -11.45 -20.84 -3.09
N LEU A 170 -10.77 -21.07 -4.24
CA LEU A 170 -10.91 -22.30 -4.99
C LEU A 170 -9.74 -23.27 -4.81
N VAL A 171 -8.60 -22.79 -4.34
CA VAL A 171 -7.36 -23.59 -4.24
C VAL A 171 -6.87 -23.67 -2.80
N PRO A 172 -7.23 -24.71 -2.05
CA PRO A 172 -6.67 -24.95 -0.72
C PRO A 172 -5.18 -25.31 -0.83
N ALA A 173 -4.44 -25.14 0.26
CA ALA A 173 -3.06 -25.63 0.32
C ALA A 173 -3.03 -27.16 0.20
N PRO A 174 -2.18 -27.74 -0.67
CA PRO A 174 -2.11 -29.19 -0.86
C PRO A 174 -1.70 -29.98 0.40
N ASP A 175 -1.02 -29.32 1.33
CA ASP A 175 -0.57 -29.88 2.61
C ASP A 175 -1.44 -29.44 3.80
N ALA A 176 -2.60 -28.85 3.53
CA ALA A 176 -3.54 -28.44 4.58
C ALA A 176 -4.09 -29.64 5.35
N PRO A 177 -4.31 -29.51 6.66
CA PRO A 177 -5.06 -30.49 7.44
C PRO A 177 -6.47 -30.69 6.88
N ALA A 178 -6.99 -31.91 6.99
CA ALA A 178 -8.36 -32.21 6.53
C ALA A 178 -9.39 -31.30 7.21
N GLY A 179 -10.22 -30.61 6.42
CA GLY A 179 -11.23 -29.69 6.92
C GLY A 179 -10.73 -28.29 7.33
N ALA A 180 -9.47 -27.97 7.05
CA ALA A 180 -8.97 -26.62 7.29
C ALA A 180 -9.66 -25.60 6.38
N ASP A 181 -10.04 -24.45 6.96
CA ASP A 181 -10.57 -23.32 6.18
C ASP A 181 -9.51 -22.77 5.23
N VAL A 182 -9.87 -22.53 3.98
CA VAL A 182 -8.99 -22.00 2.93
C VAL A 182 -8.41 -20.61 3.25
N TYR A 183 -9.04 -19.87 4.15
CA TYR A 183 -8.57 -18.57 4.63
C TYR A 183 -7.84 -18.66 5.98
N SER A 184 -7.69 -19.86 6.56
CA SER A 184 -6.87 -20.05 7.76
C SER A 184 -5.37 -20.01 7.43
N MET A 185 -4.53 -19.90 8.46
CA MET A 185 -3.07 -19.88 8.28
C MET A 185 -2.56 -21.21 7.72
N GLU A 186 -3.16 -22.32 8.11
CA GLU A 186 -2.81 -23.68 7.73
C GLU A 186 -3.40 -24.05 6.35
N GLY A 187 -4.62 -23.58 6.05
CA GLY A 187 -5.36 -23.98 4.84
C GLY A 187 -5.07 -23.14 3.61
N THR A 188 -4.44 -21.99 3.78
CA THR A 188 -4.25 -21.05 2.66
C THR A 188 -3.12 -21.47 1.72
N ILE A 189 -3.38 -21.41 0.40
CA ILE A 189 -2.38 -21.60 -0.64
C ILE A 189 -1.20 -20.60 -0.54
N VAL A 190 -1.40 -19.44 0.10
CA VAL A 190 -0.36 -18.43 0.29
C VAL A 190 0.79 -19.01 1.09
N GLY A 191 0.51 -19.62 2.25
CA GLY A 191 1.53 -20.24 3.09
C GLY A 191 2.26 -21.39 2.39
N TYR A 192 1.53 -22.18 1.60
CA TYR A 192 2.14 -23.27 0.81
C TYR A 192 3.15 -22.74 -0.21
N ILE A 193 2.78 -21.74 -1.00
CA ILE A 193 3.65 -21.10 -2.00
C ILE A 193 4.87 -20.46 -1.33
N ASP A 194 4.68 -19.79 -0.20
CA ASP A 194 5.79 -19.17 0.53
C ASP A 194 6.80 -20.21 1.05
N ARG A 195 6.32 -21.35 1.55
CA ARG A 195 7.21 -22.46 1.98
C ARG A 195 8.01 -23.07 0.82
N LEU A 196 7.43 -23.05 -0.39
CA LEU A 196 8.12 -23.59 -1.58
C LEU A 196 9.15 -22.61 -2.17
N LEU A 197 8.82 -21.31 -2.19
CA LEU A 197 9.56 -20.34 -2.99
C LEU A 197 10.40 -19.35 -2.17
N LEU A 198 10.03 -19.08 -0.91
CA LEU A 198 10.83 -18.18 -0.07
C LEU A 198 12.04 -18.91 0.51
N PRO A 199 13.27 -18.44 0.23
CA PRO A 199 14.44 -18.97 0.88
C PRO A 199 14.45 -18.57 2.37
N GLY A 200 14.92 -19.47 3.23
CA GLY A 200 15.00 -19.23 4.67
C GLY A 200 13.74 -19.68 5.43
N ARG A 201 13.42 -18.98 6.52
CA ARG A 201 12.26 -19.33 7.36
C ARG A 201 11.13 -18.31 7.25
N PRO A 202 9.87 -18.75 7.14
CA PRO A 202 8.72 -17.85 7.27
C PRO A 202 8.57 -17.34 8.71
N TYR A 203 7.87 -16.18 8.88
CA TYR A 203 7.66 -15.55 10.18
C TYR A 203 6.92 -16.48 11.17
N TYR A 204 5.82 -17.10 10.74
CA TYR A 204 4.99 -18.02 11.55
C TYR A 204 5.35 -19.50 11.33
N LYS A 205 6.56 -19.82 10.87
CA LYS A 205 7.02 -21.19 10.50
C LYS A 205 6.32 -21.76 9.26
N ILE A 206 5.00 -21.67 9.17
CA ILE A 206 4.17 -22.20 8.07
C ILE A 206 3.68 -21.10 7.11
N PHE A 207 3.79 -19.84 7.51
CA PHE A 207 3.23 -18.69 6.78
C PHE A 207 4.07 -17.43 6.99
N ASP A 208 4.23 -16.61 5.98
CA ASP A 208 4.86 -15.28 6.08
C ASP A 208 3.88 -14.17 5.68
N PRO A 209 3.60 -13.20 6.59
CA PRO A 209 2.71 -12.06 6.26
C PRO A 209 3.20 -11.22 5.08
N GLU A 210 4.52 -11.18 4.83
CA GLU A 210 5.15 -10.46 3.72
C GLU A 210 5.60 -11.40 2.58
N GLY A 211 4.90 -12.53 2.40
CA GLY A 211 5.19 -13.55 1.41
C GLY A 211 5.04 -13.08 -0.05
N LEU A 212 5.44 -13.95 -0.98
CA LEU A 212 5.46 -13.65 -2.40
C LEU A 212 4.05 -13.52 -2.97
N LEU A 213 3.19 -14.51 -2.71
CA LEU A 213 1.85 -14.52 -3.30
C LEU A 213 0.98 -13.38 -2.76
N SER A 214 1.05 -13.08 -1.47
CA SER A 214 0.34 -11.94 -0.85
C SER A 214 0.92 -10.58 -1.27
N THR A 215 2.04 -10.53 -1.96
CA THR A 215 2.57 -9.31 -2.58
C THR A 215 1.80 -8.94 -3.87
N VAL A 216 1.13 -9.90 -4.53
CA VAL A 216 0.34 -9.64 -5.75
C VAL A 216 -0.78 -8.61 -5.51
N PRO A 217 -1.67 -8.76 -4.52
CA PRO A 217 -2.67 -7.73 -4.25
C PRO A 217 -2.05 -6.42 -3.69
N ALA A 218 -0.86 -6.43 -3.10
CA ALA A 218 -0.14 -5.20 -2.74
C ALA A 218 0.26 -4.37 -3.98
N VAL A 219 0.50 -5.01 -5.15
CA VAL A 219 0.68 -4.31 -6.43
C VAL A 219 -0.57 -3.50 -6.78
N ALA A 220 -1.77 -4.05 -6.54
CA ALA A 220 -3.02 -3.31 -6.75
C ALA A 220 -3.12 -2.10 -5.81
N THR A 221 -2.71 -2.20 -4.54
CA THR A 221 -2.65 -1.07 -3.59
C THR A 221 -1.74 0.06 -4.13
N ALA A 222 -0.53 -0.27 -4.58
CA ALA A 222 0.39 0.70 -5.17
C ALA A 222 -0.17 1.33 -6.46
N MET A 223 -0.82 0.52 -7.32
CA MET A 223 -1.42 0.98 -8.57
C MET A 223 -2.61 1.91 -8.32
N LEU A 224 -3.45 1.64 -7.32
CA LEU A 224 -4.54 2.54 -6.91
C LEU A 224 -3.98 3.90 -6.46
N GLY A 225 -2.87 3.91 -5.71
CA GLY A 225 -2.14 5.13 -5.41
C GLY A 225 -1.65 5.86 -6.67
N MET A 226 -1.09 5.15 -7.64
CA MET A 226 -0.63 5.74 -8.91
C MET A 226 -1.78 6.32 -9.72
N LEU A 227 -2.91 5.64 -9.80
CA LEU A 227 -4.13 6.14 -10.45
C LEU A 227 -4.66 7.41 -9.76
N THR A 228 -4.63 7.44 -8.43
CA THR A 228 -4.98 8.63 -7.64
C THR A 228 -4.03 9.80 -7.96
N GLY A 229 -2.73 9.56 -8.02
CA GLY A 229 -1.75 10.57 -8.40
C GLY A 229 -1.93 11.08 -9.83
N GLU A 230 -2.28 10.21 -10.78
CA GLU A 230 -2.63 10.58 -12.15
C GLU A 230 -3.89 11.46 -12.19
N PHE A 231 -4.91 11.11 -11.42
CA PHE A 231 -6.15 11.89 -11.27
C PHE A 231 -5.89 13.29 -10.69
N VAL A 232 -5.13 13.40 -9.62
CA VAL A 232 -4.83 14.70 -8.98
C VAL A 232 -4.02 15.61 -9.90
N ARG A 233 -3.20 15.05 -10.79
CA ARG A 233 -2.44 15.80 -11.81
C ARG A 233 -3.28 16.39 -12.95
N LEU A 234 -4.56 16.07 -13.05
CA LEU A 234 -5.43 16.74 -14.02
C LEU A 234 -5.38 18.26 -13.81
N SER A 235 -5.32 19.02 -14.92
CA SER A 235 -5.27 20.49 -14.84
C SER A 235 -6.51 21.05 -14.17
N GLU A 236 -6.38 22.18 -13.49
CA GLU A 236 -7.51 22.87 -12.85
C GLU A 236 -8.57 23.33 -13.83
N GLN A 237 -8.19 23.61 -15.08
CA GLN A 237 -9.13 23.91 -16.16
C GLN A 237 -10.06 22.74 -16.48
N ARG A 238 -9.61 21.49 -16.27
CA ARG A 238 -10.44 20.29 -16.44
C ARG A 238 -11.24 19.95 -15.18
N LEU A 239 -10.63 20.12 -14.01
CA LEU A 239 -11.26 19.76 -12.74
C LEU A 239 -10.67 20.60 -11.61
N SER A 240 -11.51 21.40 -10.94
CA SER A 240 -11.10 22.24 -9.81
C SER A 240 -10.65 21.40 -8.61
N GLY A 241 -9.79 21.95 -7.75
CA GLY A 241 -9.30 21.30 -6.55
C GLY A 241 -10.40 20.76 -5.66
N ASN A 242 -11.47 21.53 -5.40
CA ASN A 242 -12.60 21.09 -4.59
C ASN A 242 -13.34 19.87 -5.19
N ARG A 243 -13.50 19.83 -6.52
CA ARG A 243 -14.11 18.67 -7.18
C ARG A 243 -13.20 17.44 -7.10
N LYS A 244 -11.88 17.63 -7.19
CA LYS A 244 -10.93 16.52 -6.98
C LYS A 244 -11.06 15.96 -5.57
N ALA A 245 -11.10 16.83 -4.54
CA ALA A 245 -11.29 16.40 -3.15
C ALA A 245 -12.62 15.64 -2.98
N LEU A 246 -13.72 16.17 -3.53
CA LEU A 246 -15.03 15.51 -3.48
C LEU A 246 -15.01 14.12 -4.15
N TYR A 247 -14.45 14.01 -5.37
CA TYR A 247 -14.38 12.70 -6.04
C TYR A 247 -13.51 11.70 -5.31
N MET A 248 -12.40 12.13 -4.70
CA MET A 248 -11.58 11.27 -3.84
C MET A 248 -12.35 10.81 -2.60
N ALA A 249 -13.12 11.72 -1.96
CA ALA A 249 -13.96 11.37 -0.81
C ALA A 249 -15.08 10.38 -1.19
N LEU A 250 -15.76 10.60 -2.33
CA LEU A 250 -16.77 9.66 -2.84
C LEU A 250 -16.16 8.30 -3.17
N ALA A 251 -15.00 8.28 -3.81
CA ALA A 251 -14.26 7.04 -4.08
C ALA A 251 -13.82 6.34 -2.79
N ALA A 252 -13.43 7.11 -1.75
CA ALA A 252 -13.10 6.55 -0.44
C ALA A 252 -14.29 5.80 0.17
N VAL A 253 -15.47 6.41 0.17
CA VAL A 253 -16.70 5.76 0.64
C VAL A 253 -17.01 4.51 -0.18
N ALA A 254 -16.97 4.62 -1.52
CA ALA A 254 -17.26 3.50 -2.41
C ALA A 254 -16.31 2.31 -2.18
N PHE A 255 -14.99 2.55 -2.10
CA PHE A 255 -14.01 1.51 -1.83
C PHE A 255 -14.20 0.87 -0.45
N THR A 256 -14.48 1.66 0.59
CA THR A 256 -14.76 1.15 1.93
C THR A 256 -15.99 0.26 1.93
N LEU A 257 -17.10 0.69 1.30
CA LEU A 257 -18.32 -0.10 1.20
C LEU A 257 -18.10 -1.41 0.43
N VAL A 258 -17.38 -1.35 -0.71
CA VAL A 258 -17.02 -2.57 -1.46
C VAL A 258 -16.20 -3.51 -0.59
N GLY A 259 -15.22 -3.00 0.15
CA GLY A 259 -14.39 -3.84 1.02
C GLY A 259 -15.18 -4.52 2.14
N ILE A 260 -16.09 -3.78 2.80
CA ILE A 260 -16.99 -4.31 3.85
C ILE A 260 -17.96 -5.34 3.28
N LEU A 261 -18.54 -5.08 2.11
CA LEU A 261 -19.44 -6.05 1.47
C LEU A 261 -18.68 -7.31 1.02
N TRP A 262 -17.45 -7.15 0.56
CA TRP A 262 -16.61 -8.28 0.15
C TRP A 262 -16.14 -9.12 1.33
N ASP A 263 -16.03 -8.53 2.53
CA ASP A 263 -15.70 -9.24 3.79
C ASP A 263 -16.64 -10.43 4.06
N LEU A 264 -17.89 -10.36 3.62
CA LEU A 264 -18.88 -11.44 3.77
C LEU A 264 -18.44 -12.74 3.07
N SER A 265 -17.61 -12.66 2.03
CA SER A 265 -17.13 -13.82 1.26
C SER A 265 -15.62 -13.97 1.22
N PHE A 266 -14.90 -12.92 1.53
CA PHE A 266 -13.44 -12.87 1.58
C PHE A 266 -13.01 -12.05 2.79
N PRO A 267 -12.79 -12.66 3.96
CA PRO A 267 -12.53 -11.97 5.22
C PRO A 267 -11.42 -10.93 5.11
N ILE A 268 -11.62 -9.75 5.69
CA ILE A 268 -10.59 -8.71 5.77
C ILE A 268 -9.42 -9.25 6.55
N ASN A 269 -8.26 -9.36 5.89
CA ASN A 269 -7.05 -9.89 6.50
C ASN A 269 -5.81 -9.22 5.90
N LYS A 270 -5.07 -8.48 6.75
CA LYS A 270 -3.81 -7.84 6.38
C LYS A 270 -2.71 -8.84 6.06
N LYS A 271 -2.64 -9.95 6.82
CA LYS A 271 -1.55 -10.93 6.67
C LYS A 271 -1.66 -11.66 5.33
N LEU A 272 -2.89 -11.96 4.89
CA LEU A 272 -3.18 -12.48 3.56
C LEU A 272 -3.20 -11.38 2.48
N TRP A 273 -3.34 -10.10 2.88
CA TRP A 273 -3.54 -8.97 1.97
C TRP A 273 -4.75 -9.17 1.06
N THR A 274 -5.88 -9.59 1.66
CA THR A 274 -7.10 -9.94 0.93
C THR A 274 -7.62 -8.77 0.08
N SER A 275 -8.39 -9.07 -0.97
CA SER A 275 -8.95 -8.03 -1.83
C SER A 275 -9.93 -7.12 -1.11
N SER A 276 -10.68 -7.65 -0.14
CA SER A 276 -11.50 -6.89 0.80
C SER A 276 -10.65 -5.90 1.62
N PHE A 277 -9.51 -6.36 2.16
CA PHE A 277 -8.55 -5.51 2.86
C PHE A 277 -7.99 -4.41 1.94
N VAL A 278 -7.59 -4.73 0.71
CA VAL A 278 -7.12 -3.73 -0.26
C VAL A 278 -8.17 -2.64 -0.50
N CYS A 279 -9.44 -3.02 -0.64
CA CYS A 279 -10.53 -2.07 -0.84
C CYS A 279 -10.71 -1.15 0.39
N VAL A 280 -10.77 -1.70 1.60
CA VAL A 280 -10.92 -0.89 2.84
C VAL A 280 -9.74 0.07 3.01
N VAL A 281 -8.52 -0.41 2.81
CA VAL A 281 -7.31 0.41 2.91
C VAL A 281 -7.24 1.48 1.81
N ALA A 282 -7.66 1.16 0.58
CA ALA A 282 -7.77 2.16 -0.48
C ALA A 282 -8.78 3.24 -0.12
N GLY A 283 -9.93 2.85 0.44
CA GLY A 283 -10.93 3.77 0.97
C GLY A 283 -10.36 4.69 2.06
N TYR A 284 -9.71 4.10 3.07
CA TYR A 284 -9.03 4.86 4.12
C TYR A 284 -7.98 5.82 3.56
N SER A 285 -7.10 5.33 2.68
CA SER A 285 -6.01 6.12 2.10
C SER A 285 -6.51 7.29 1.24
N LEU A 286 -7.56 7.06 0.43
CA LEU A 286 -8.23 8.09 -0.35
C LEU A 286 -8.90 9.13 0.54
N GLY A 287 -9.60 8.71 1.61
CA GLY A 287 -10.26 9.58 2.57
C GLY A 287 -9.26 10.48 3.29
N MET A 288 -8.19 9.89 3.82
CA MET A 288 -7.10 10.65 4.45
C MET A 288 -6.45 11.62 3.46
N PHE A 289 -6.16 11.17 2.25
CA PHE A 289 -5.57 12.05 1.25
C PHE A 289 -6.52 13.18 0.81
N ALA A 290 -7.82 12.90 0.64
CA ALA A 290 -8.84 13.91 0.35
C ALA A 290 -8.93 14.96 1.48
N LEU A 291 -8.88 14.52 2.74
CA LEU A 291 -8.88 15.41 3.91
C LEU A 291 -7.68 16.35 3.89
N PHE A 292 -6.46 15.82 3.81
CA PHE A 292 -5.23 16.63 3.76
C PHE A 292 -5.20 17.54 2.52
N TYR A 293 -5.69 17.04 1.39
CA TYR A 293 -5.78 17.82 0.15
C TYR A 293 -6.75 18.99 0.30
N CYS A 294 -7.93 18.77 0.87
CA CYS A 294 -8.93 19.80 1.13
C CYS A 294 -8.40 20.84 2.13
N CYS A 295 -7.87 20.40 3.28
CA CYS A 295 -7.33 21.31 4.29
C CYS A 295 -6.26 22.25 3.72
N LEU A 296 -5.35 21.74 2.90
CA LEU A 296 -4.27 22.53 2.35
C LEU A 296 -4.64 23.35 1.10
N LEU A 297 -5.78 23.04 0.44
CA LEU A 297 -6.36 23.95 -0.57
C LEU A 297 -6.79 25.30 0.04
N TYR A 298 -7.30 25.28 1.28
CA TYR A 298 -7.79 26.49 1.96
C TYR A 298 -6.74 27.24 2.74
N THR A 299 -5.61 26.60 3.05
CA THR A 299 -4.51 27.18 3.86
C THR A 299 -3.32 27.64 3.01
N SER A 300 -3.32 27.32 1.71
CA SER A 300 -2.28 27.80 0.78
C SER A 300 -2.61 29.22 0.33
N PRO A 301 -1.71 30.23 0.54
CA PRO A 301 -1.94 31.61 0.10
C PRO A 301 -2.02 31.75 -1.42
#